data_d2cdf04a286c8b082a1d867b1e270cf2
#
_entry.id   d2cdf04a286c8b082a1d867b1e270cf2
#
_cell.length_a   1.000
_cell.length_b   1.000
_cell.length_c   1.000
_cell.angle_alpha   90.00
_cell.angle_beta   90.00
_cell.angle_gamma   90.00
#
_symmetry.space_group_name_H-M   'P 1'
#
loop_
_entity.id
_entity.type
_entity.pdbx_description
1 polymer ?
#
loop_
_entity_poly.entity_id
_entity_poly.type
_entity_poly.pdbx_seq_one_letter_code
_entity_poly.pdbx_strand_id
1 'polypeptide(L)'
;MASTLEEMTASWDRYPTYPLYLEMMQHYADRYPAFCRVDTIGTSLQGRLILALAITGAEPGADPTGRPEVFLTSTMHGDEIAGYYLMLRLADTLIRSYGVDPYITRLLDRTVVYINPLSNPDGTYHGGDTTVASAWRYNANYVDLNRNYPDPFGTDPVDPVQQENLAMIDYVASHHFRLSANIHGGSEVFNYPWDSFESSERPHPLTEWWKQVSKRYVDTCRLRNNRLFTDVVRSGYLQGGDWYVIPNGRQDYFNYCYGIREITMELSTVKKLSSAKLPLYWQYQGSALVRFIDEVHTFADSTDDTAHLAIRPVGQQPFVVYPNPTRGPISVVTPQGILRYDLSDRPAGLHIIRVQDRPVKVIKL
;
A
#
# COMPACT_ATOMS: atom_id res chain seq x y z
N MET A 1 -21.51 11.57 -4.91
CA MET A 1 -20.15 11.92 -5.38
C MET A 1 -19.92 13.41 -5.22
N ALA A 2 -18.69 13.84 -4.93
CA ALA A 2 -18.26 15.23 -5.11
C ALA A 2 -17.64 15.39 -6.50
N SER A 3 -17.89 16.51 -7.16
CA SER A 3 -17.36 16.86 -8.49
C SER A 3 -16.47 18.08 -8.48
N THR A 4 -16.42 18.81 -7.37
CA THR A 4 -15.52 19.95 -7.15
C THR A 4 -14.79 19.85 -5.82
N LEU A 5 -13.63 20.49 -5.72
CA LEU A 5 -12.84 20.56 -4.50
C LEU A 5 -13.62 21.19 -3.34
N GLU A 6 -14.42 22.24 -3.62
CA GLU A 6 -15.27 22.91 -2.63
C GLU A 6 -16.31 21.92 -2.06
N GLU A 7 -17.05 21.21 -2.92
CA GLU A 7 -18.01 20.17 -2.47
C GLU A 7 -17.35 19.09 -1.61
N MET A 8 -16.13 18.67 -1.97
CA MET A 8 -15.42 17.63 -1.24
C MET A 8 -14.99 18.12 0.14
N THR A 9 -14.36 19.29 0.22
CA THR A 9 -13.73 19.80 1.44
C THR A 9 -14.69 20.49 2.40
N ALA A 10 -15.89 20.91 1.94
CA ALA A 10 -16.88 21.55 2.79
C ALA A 10 -17.35 20.67 3.96
N SER A 11 -17.59 19.39 3.72
CA SER A 11 -18.12 18.47 4.72
C SER A 11 -17.39 17.12 4.82
N TRP A 12 -16.60 16.77 3.83
CA TRP A 12 -15.95 15.48 3.73
C TRP A 12 -16.93 14.31 3.90
N ASP A 13 -18.10 14.39 3.30
CA ASP A 13 -19.17 13.40 3.40
C ASP A 13 -19.44 12.65 2.08
N ARG A 14 -18.53 12.75 1.12
CA ARG A 14 -18.68 12.20 -0.22
C ARG A 14 -17.39 11.54 -0.70
N TYR A 15 -17.53 10.65 -1.68
CA TYR A 15 -16.40 10.18 -2.47
C TYR A 15 -16.20 11.10 -3.67
N PRO A 16 -14.98 11.39 -4.10
CA PRO A 16 -14.73 12.19 -5.29
C PRO A 16 -15.06 11.42 -6.57
N THR A 17 -15.37 12.11 -7.65
CA THR A 17 -15.27 11.55 -9.01
C THR A 17 -13.80 11.34 -9.37
N TYR A 18 -13.50 10.49 -10.36
CA TYR A 18 -12.10 10.28 -10.78
C TYR A 18 -11.43 11.58 -11.28
N PRO A 19 -12.08 12.44 -12.10
CA PRO A 19 -11.51 13.74 -12.44
C PRO A 19 -11.21 14.62 -11.22
N LEU A 20 -12.12 14.65 -10.22
CA LEU A 20 -11.86 15.40 -9.00
C LEU A 20 -10.71 14.82 -8.20
N TYR A 21 -10.57 13.48 -8.14
CA TYR A 21 -9.40 12.85 -7.51
C TYR A 21 -8.09 13.35 -8.12
N LEU A 22 -7.99 13.38 -9.45
CA LEU A 22 -6.80 13.90 -10.13
C LEU A 22 -6.55 15.37 -9.81
N GLU A 23 -7.61 16.19 -9.83
CA GLU A 23 -7.56 17.61 -9.44
C GLU A 23 -7.07 17.77 -7.99
N MET A 24 -7.59 16.98 -7.04
CA MET A 24 -7.17 17.03 -5.63
C MET A 24 -5.68 16.72 -5.46
N MET A 25 -5.20 15.66 -6.10
CA MET A 25 -3.79 15.27 -6.02
C MET A 25 -2.88 16.39 -6.54
N GLN A 26 -3.21 16.96 -7.70
CA GLN A 26 -2.44 18.05 -8.29
C GLN A 26 -2.56 19.34 -7.49
N HIS A 27 -3.78 19.69 -7.00
CA HIS A 27 -4.01 20.86 -6.19
C HIS A 27 -3.12 20.94 -4.95
N TYR A 28 -2.93 19.82 -4.24
CA TYR A 28 -2.05 19.79 -3.06
C TYR A 28 -0.59 20.06 -3.43
N ALA A 29 -0.10 19.46 -4.50
CA ALA A 29 1.26 19.70 -4.97
C ALA A 29 1.48 21.15 -5.44
N ASP A 30 0.52 21.70 -6.20
CA ASP A 30 0.61 23.09 -6.70
C ASP A 30 0.49 24.13 -5.59
N ARG A 31 -0.37 23.86 -4.59
CA ARG A 31 -0.63 24.81 -3.50
C ARG A 31 0.44 24.78 -2.42
N TYR A 32 1.11 23.66 -2.24
CA TYR A 32 2.09 23.43 -1.19
C TYR A 32 3.42 22.83 -1.70
N PRO A 33 4.02 23.42 -2.75
CA PRO A 33 5.18 22.81 -3.44
C PRO A 33 6.42 22.70 -2.56
N ALA A 34 6.48 23.46 -1.46
CA ALA A 34 7.61 23.40 -0.54
C ALA A 34 7.70 22.08 0.24
N PHE A 35 6.58 21.38 0.46
CA PHE A 35 6.53 20.19 1.31
C PHE A 35 5.55 19.10 0.80
N CYS A 36 4.96 19.29 -0.37
CA CYS A 36 4.10 18.30 -1.01
C CYS A 36 4.40 18.21 -2.50
N ARG A 37 4.48 16.99 -3.02
CA ARG A 37 4.55 16.70 -4.46
C ARG A 37 3.67 15.51 -4.80
N VAL A 38 3.26 15.41 -6.06
CA VAL A 38 2.58 14.24 -6.60
C VAL A 38 3.56 13.38 -7.38
N ASP A 39 3.58 12.09 -7.07
CA ASP A 39 4.34 11.07 -7.79
C ASP A 39 3.37 10.20 -8.60
N THR A 40 3.77 9.81 -9.80
CA THR A 40 3.05 8.81 -10.59
C THR A 40 3.66 7.44 -10.34
N ILE A 41 2.92 6.55 -9.67
CA ILE A 41 3.29 5.15 -9.46
C ILE A 41 3.22 4.41 -10.80
N GLY A 42 2.15 4.64 -11.56
CA GLY A 42 1.92 4.02 -12.85
C GLY A 42 0.53 4.28 -13.40
N THR A 43 0.09 3.38 -14.26
CA THR A 43 -1.26 3.40 -14.83
C THR A 43 -1.93 2.05 -14.65
N SER A 44 -3.24 2.05 -14.51
CA SER A 44 -4.06 0.83 -14.58
C SER A 44 -4.18 0.33 -16.03
N LEU A 45 -4.76 -0.85 -16.19
CA LEU A 45 -4.99 -1.46 -17.51
C LEU A 45 -5.83 -0.59 -18.46
N GLN A 46 -6.78 0.19 -17.91
CA GLN A 46 -7.60 1.13 -18.68
C GLN A 46 -6.97 2.53 -18.79
N GLY A 47 -5.71 2.70 -18.38
CA GLY A 47 -4.96 3.93 -18.53
C GLY A 47 -5.22 4.99 -17.44
N ARG A 48 -5.94 4.66 -16.37
CA ARG A 48 -6.10 5.57 -15.22
C ARG A 48 -4.83 5.66 -14.42
N LEU A 49 -4.49 6.88 -13.97
CA LEU A 49 -3.28 7.13 -13.17
C LEU A 49 -3.40 6.54 -11.76
N ILE A 50 -2.32 5.92 -11.31
CA ILE A 50 -2.11 5.52 -9.92
C ILE A 50 -1.11 6.51 -9.34
N LEU A 51 -1.55 7.35 -8.39
CA LEU A 51 -0.78 8.48 -7.89
C LEU A 51 -0.49 8.32 -6.39
N ALA A 52 0.62 8.91 -5.95
CA ALA A 52 0.92 9.11 -4.54
C ALA A 52 1.23 10.58 -4.25
N LEU A 53 0.82 11.08 -3.09
CA LEU A 53 1.32 12.33 -2.54
C LEU A 53 2.51 12.03 -1.64
N ALA A 54 3.64 12.67 -1.87
CA ALA A 54 4.78 12.68 -0.98
C ALA A 54 4.75 13.96 -0.16
N ILE A 55 4.67 13.82 1.16
CA ILE A 55 4.49 14.91 2.11
C ILE A 55 5.62 14.85 3.14
N THR A 56 6.37 15.93 3.30
CA THR A 56 7.47 16.03 4.27
C THR A 56 7.68 17.48 4.70
N GLY A 57 8.24 17.72 5.87
CA GLY A 57 8.49 19.08 6.35
C GLY A 57 9.48 19.84 5.46
N ALA A 58 9.30 21.16 5.40
CA ALA A 58 10.07 22.08 4.55
C ALA A 58 11.01 22.98 5.40
N GLU A 59 11.63 22.46 6.47
CA GLU A 59 12.62 23.23 7.20
C GLU A 59 13.73 23.71 6.25
N PRO A 60 14.03 25.02 6.21
CA PRO A 60 15.06 25.58 5.36
C PRO A 60 16.43 24.92 5.62
N GLY A 61 16.99 24.27 4.62
CA GLY A 61 18.27 23.60 4.70
C GLY A 61 18.24 22.20 5.29
N ALA A 62 17.08 21.67 5.69
CA ALA A 62 16.95 20.29 6.07
C ALA A 62 17.00 19.40 4.79
N ASP A 63 17.98 18.51 4.77
CA ASP A 63 18.04 17.46 3.75
C ASP A 63 16.99 16.41 4.10
N PRO A 64 15.99 16.14 3.23
CA PRO A 64 15.05 15.05 3.43
C PRO A 64 15.70 13.67 3.27
N THR A 65 16.91 13.61 2.69
CA THR A 65 17.66 12.36 2.59
C THR A 65 18.00 11.86 4.01
N GLY A 66 17.66 10.60 4.27
CA GLY A 66 17.85 10.00 5.60
C GLY A 66 16.63 10.07 6.54
N ARG A 67 15.57 10.80 6.19
CA ARG A 67 14.29 10.68 6.90
C ARG A 67 13.65 9.33 6.57
N PRO A 68 13.10 8.60 7.56
CA PRO A 68 12.38 7.37 7.27
C PRO A 68 11.14 7.64 6.41
N GLU A 69 10.92 6.75 5.44
CA GLU A 69 9.80 6.82 4.51
C GLU A 69 8.68 5.89 5.00
N VAL A 70 7.45 6.42 4.99
CA VAL A 70 6.21 5.68 5.32
C VAL A 70 5.30 5.68 4.11
N PHE A 71 4.75 4.51 3.76
CA PHE A 71 3.90 4.34 2.59
C PHE A 71 2.51 3.81 2.96
N LEU A 72 1.49 4.62 2.76
CA LEU A 72 0.09 4.27 3.05
C LEU A 72 -0.69 4.17 1.74
N THR A 73 -1.34 3.03 1.53
CA THR A 73 -2.10 2.76 0.30
C THR A 73 -3.49 2.27 0.61
N SER A 74 -4.44 2.45 -0.32
CA SER A 74 -5.77 1.86 -0.20
C SER A 74 -6.37 1.47 -1.55
N THR A 75 -7.52 0.81 -1.51
CA THR A 75 -8.29 0.37 -2.69
C THR A 75 -7.56 -0.57 -3.65
N MET A 76 -6.68 -1.39 -3.15
CA MET A 76 -6.19 -2.54 -3.93
C MET A 76 -7.37 -3.42 -4.37
N HIS A 77 -8.34 -3.66 -3.48
CA HIS A 77 -9.68 -4.10 -3.86
C HIS A 77 -10.53 -2.88 -4.16
N GLY A 78 -10.95 -2.72 -5.40
CA GLY A 78 -11.58 -1.48 -5.86
C GLY A 78 -12.91 -1.15 -5.20
N ASP A 79 -13.59 -2.12 -4.59
CA ASP A 79 -14.86 -1.95 -3.87
C ASP A 79 -14.67 -1.61 -2.37
N GLU A 80 -13.45 -1.66 -1.84
CA GLU A 80 -13.13 -1.39 -0.42
C GLU A 80 -12.73 0.08 -0.24
N ILE A 81 -13.68 0.98 -0.50
CA ILE A 81 -13.41 2.41 -0.67
C ILE A 81 -13.48 3.24 0.62
N ALA A 82 -13.72 2.63 1.78
CA ALA A 82 -13.60 3.34 3.05
C ALA A 82 -12.19 3.93 3.23
N GLY A 83 -11.16 3.15 2.91
CA GLY A 83 -9.76 3.58 2.93
C GLY A 83 -9.45 4.72 1.96
N TYR A 84 -10.08 4.74 0.78
CA TYR A 84 -9.92 5.82 -0.20
C TYR A 84 -10.24 7.20 0.40
N TYR A 85 -11.38 7.29 1.05
CA TYR A 85 -11.78 8.50 1.75
C TYR A 85 -10.82 8.86 2.89
N LEU A 86 -10.45 7.86 3.72
CA LEU A 86 -9.58 8.09 4.88
C LEU A 86 -8.18 8.57 4.44
N MET A 87 -7.65 8.04 3.37
CA MET A 87 -6.34 8.44 2.84
C MET A 87 -6.34 9.85 2.24
N LEU A 88 -7.38 10.22 1.49
CA LEU A 88 -7.53 11.59 0.99
C LEU A 88 -7.65 12.59 2.14
N ARG A 89 -8.44 12.26 3.16
CA ARG A 89 -8.61 13.14 4.31
C ARG A 89 -7.38 13.20 5.20
N LEU A 90 -6.63 12.10 5.31
CA LEU A 90 -5.33 12.09 5.99
C LEU A 90 -4.34 13.03 5.29
N ALA A 91 -4.24 12.97 3.98
CA ALA A 91 -3.38 13.85 3.20
C ALA A 91 -3.75 15.33 3.42
N ASP A 92 -5.04 15.68 3.29
CA ASP A 92 -5.54 17.05 3.56
C ASP A 92 -5.20 17.51 4.98
N THR A 93 -5.38 16.62 5.97
CA THR A 93 -5.11 16.94 7.38
C THR A 93 -3.61 17.18 7.62
N LEU A 94 -2.74 16.31 7.12
CA LEU A 94 -1.29 16.47 7.26
C LEU A 94 -0.81 17.78 6.63
N ILE A 95 -1.26 18.06 5.39
CA ILE A 95 -0.87 19.23 4.64
C ILE A 95 -1.35 20.53 5.30
N ARG A 96 -2.62 20.59 5.70
CA ARG A 96 -3.19 21.81 6.30
C ARG A 96 -2.74 22.05 7.75
N SER A 97 -2.31 21.02 8.44
CA SER A 97 -1.87 21.12 9.82
C SER A 97 -0.35 21.35 9.96
N TYR A 98 0.42 21.22 8.88
CA TYR A 98 1.85 21.55 8.89
C TYR A 98 2.06 23.03 9.18
N GLY A 99 2.91 23.35 10.14
CA GLY A 99 3.12 24.71 10.63
C GLY A 99 2.02 25.25 11.57
N VAL A 100 0.94 24.46 11.82
CA VAL A 100 -0.19 24.83 12.68
C VAL A 100 -0.29 23.92 13.91
N ASP A 101 -0.31 22.60 13.68
CA ASP A 101 -0.29 21.59 14.74
C ASP A 101 1.17 21.22 15.06
N PRO A 102 1.63 21.42 16.30
CA PRO A 102 3.03 21.14 16.67
C PRO A 102 3.40 19.64 16.57
N TYR A 103 2.44 18.72 16.74
CA TYR A 103 2.70 17.30 16.63
C TYR A 103 2.89 16.90 15.15
N ILE A 104 1.97 17.31 14.28
CA ILE A 104 2.04 17.03 12.85
C ILE A 104 3.27 17.71 12.23
N THR A 105 3.58 18.93 12.63
CA THR A 105 4.78 19.63 12.17
C THR A 105 6.03 18.83 12.49
N ARG A 106 6.24 18.46 13.77
CA ARG A 106 7.40 17.63 14.17
C ARG A 106 7.42 16.27 13.47
N LEU A 107 6.26 15.66 13.22
CA LEU A 107 6.17 14.38 12.52
C LEU A 107 6.70 14.51 11.10
N LEU A 108 6.22 15.51 10.35
CA LEU A 108 6.61 15.74 8.96
C LEU A 108 8.05 16.26 8.82
N ASP A 109 8.57 17.01 9.81
CA ASP A 109 9.97 17.48 9.81
C ASP A 109 10.98 16.32 9.88
N ARG A 110 10.55 15.15 10.34
CA ARG A 110 11.43 13.98 10.52
C ARG A 110 11.00 12.73 9.73
N THR A 111 9.94 12.82 8.93
CA THR A 111 9.37 11.68 8.19
C THR A 111 8.97 12.13 6.78
N VAL A 112 9.15 11.27 5.80
CA VAL A 112 8.51 11.42 4.48
C VAL A 112 7.32 10.47 4.42
N VAL A 113 6.13 11.02 4.19
CA VAL A 113 4.87 10.26 4.15
C VAL A 113 4.37 10.20 2.71
N TYR A 114 4.27 9.01 2.16
CA TYR A 114 3.70 8.75 0.85
C TYR A 114 2.30 8.18 1.00
N ILE A 115 1.31 8.80 0.37
CA ILE A 115 -0.09 8.38 0.44
C ILE A 115 -0.59 8.10 -0.97
N ASN A 116 -0.92 6.83 -1.24
CA ASN A 116 -1.63 6.40 -2.44
C ASN A 116 -3.08 6.06 -2.09
N PRO A 117 -4.04 6.96 -2.32
CA PRO A 117 -5.44 6.71 -1.95
C PRO A 117 -6.14 5.70 -2.86
N LEU A 118 -5.66 5.48 -4.08
CA LEU A 118 -6.35 4.77 -5.15
C LEU A 118 -5.40 3.86 -5.93
N SER A 119 -5.22 2.61 -5.44
CA SER A 119 -4.31 1.63 -6.05
C SER A 119 -4.94 0.88 -7.23
N ASN A 120 -6.27 0.70 -7.25
CA ASN A 120 -7.02 0.02 -8.31
C ASN A 120 -8.14 0.92 -8.84
N PRO A 121 -7.80 1.94 -9.65
CA PRO A 121 -8.81 2.88 -10.17
C PRO A 121 -9.82 2.21 -11.10
N ASP A 122 -9.46 1.16 -11.82
CA ASP A 122 -10.38 0.45 -12.72
C ASP A 122 -11.44 -0.32 -11.95
N GLY A 123 -11.07 -0.93 -10.81
CA GLY A 123 -12.02 -1.57 -9.92
C GLY A 123 -12.93 -0.56 -9.22
N THR A 124 -12.36 0.54 -8.71
CA THR A 124 -13.13 1.56 -7.99
C THR A 124 -14.11 2.29 -8.91
N TYR A 125 -13.69 2.63 -10.11
CA TYR A 125 -14.50 3.34 -11.10
C TYR A 125 -15.00 2.41 -12.22
N HIS A 126 -15.26 1.16 -11.90
CA HIS A 126 -15.75 0.16 -12.85
C HIS A 126 -17.05 0.58 -13.57
N GLY A 127 -17.91 1.33 -12.90
CA GLY A 127 -19.13 1.90 -13.49
C GLY A 127 -18.95 3.20 -14.25
N GLY A 128 -17.70 3.70 -14.40
CA GLY A 128 -17.37 4.97 -15.05
C GLY A 128 -16.83 6.01 -14.06
N ASP A 129 -16.17 7.03 -14.58
CA ASP A 129 -15.35 7.99 -13.83
C ASP A 129 -16.12 8.90 -12.85
N THR A 130 -17.45 8.94 -12.98
CA THR A 130 -18.31 9.80 -12.15
C THR A 130 -19.03 9.05 -11.03
N THR A 131 -18.82 7.75 -10.88
CA THR A 131 -19.54 6.93 -9.91
C THR A 131 -18.68 5.81 -9.32
N VAL A 132 -18.91 5.52 -8.03
CA VAL A 132 -18.39 4.33 -7.33
C VAL A 132 -19.51 3.34 -7.00
N ALA A 133 -20.67 3.47 -7.66
CA ALA A 133 -21.83 2.62 -7.37
C ALA A 133 -21.57 1.16 -7.75
N SER A 134 -20.87 0.93 -8.85
CA SER A 134 -20.51 -0.39 -9.38
C SER A 134 -19.05 -0.76 -9.09
N ALA A 135 -18.43 -0.14 -8.10
CA ALA A 135 -17.08 -0.51 -7.68
C ALA A 135 -17.02 -2.01 -7.36
N TRP A 136 -15.96 -2.67 -7.78
CA TRP A 136 -15.78 -4.09 -7.56
C TRP A 136 -14.34 -4.43 -7.13
N ARG A 137 -14.17 -5.66 -6.64
CA ARG A 137 -12.93 -6.10 -6.02
C ARG A 137 -11.73 -6.10 -6.97
N TYR A 138 -11.92 -6.62 -8.18
CA TYR A 138 -10.86 -6.99 -9.11
C TYR A 138 -10.37 -5.80 -9.95
N ASN A 139 -9.24 -5.95 -10.64
CA ASN A 139 -8.82 -5.04 -11.69
C ASN A 139 -9.61 -5.28 -13.00
N ALA A 140 -9.27 -4.58 -14.09
CA ALA A 140 -9.96 -4.71 -15.37
C ALA A 140 -9.82 -6.10 -16.05
N ASN A 141 -8.83 -6.90 -15.63
CA ASN A 141 -8.63 -8.28 -16.07
C ASN A 141 -9.32 -9.32 -15.18
N TYR A 142 -10.18 -8.92 -14.24
CA TYR A 142 -10.84 -9.81 -13.27
C TYR A 142 -9.88 -10.51 -12.31
N VAL A 143 -8.68 -9.95 -12.09
CA VAL A 143 -7.66 -10.49 -11.21
C VAL A 143 -7.74 -9.82 -9.83
N ASP A 144 -7.69 -10.63 -8.78
CA ASP A 144 -7.52 -10.16 -7.40
C ASP A 144 -6.07 -9.71 -7.20
N LEU A 145 -5.85 -8.41 -7.09
CA LEU A 145 -4.52 -7.84 -6.95
C LEU A 145 -3.81 -8.29 -5.66
N ASN A 146 -4.55 -8.68 -4.60
CA ASN A 146 -3.98 -9.21 -3.37
C ASN A 146 -3.86 -10.75 -3.36
N ARG A 147 -3.89 -11.38 -4.53
CA ARG A 147 -3.56 -12.79 -4.80
C ARG A 147 -2.60 -12.89 -5.97
N ASN A 148 -1.95 -11.79 -6.33
CA ASN A 148 -1.23 -11.67 -7.59
C ASN A 148 0.17 -11.04 -7.40
N TYR A 149 0.69 -11.00 -6.18
CA TYR A 149 2.11 -10.73 -5.93
C TYR A 149 2.91 -12.03 -6.06
N PRO A 150 4.19 -11.97 -6.44
CA PRO A 150 5.07 -13.13 -6.38
C PRO A 150 5.14 -13.63 -4.93
N ASP A 151 4.92 -14.93 -4.72
CA ASP A 151 5.02 -15.47 -3.36
C ASP A 151 6.49 -15.65 -2.97
N PRO A 152 6.96 -15.01 -1.91
CA PRO A 152 8.32 -15.19 -1.45
C PRO A 152 8.60 -16.60 -0.92
N PHE A 153 7.57 -17.39 -0.67
CA PHE A 153 7.65 -18.73 -0.11
C PHE A 153 7.52 -19.85 -1.15
N GLY A 154 7.36 -19.49 -2.43
CA GLY A 154 7.56 -20.40 -3.56
C GLY A 154 6.30 -20.81 -4.32
N THR A 155 5.17 -20.17 -4.10
CA THR A 155 3.94 -20.39 -4.89
C THR A 155 3.79 -19.26 -5.90
N ASP A 156 3.85 -19.57 -7.20
CA ASP A 156 3.58 -18.55 -8.24
C ASP A 156 2.09 -18.17 -8.24
N PRO A 157 1.74 -16.91 -8.52
CA PRO A 157 0.34 -16.53 -8.68
C PRO A 157 -0.26 -17.22 -9.90
N VAL A 158 -1.56 -17.55 -9.81
CA VAL A 158 -2.29 -18.25 -10.89
C VAL A 158 -2.32 -17.41 -12.15
N ASP A 159 -2.62 -16.13 -12.02
CA ASP A 159 -2.59 -15.17 -13.11
C ASP A 159 -1.24 -14.47 -13.22
N PRO A 160 -0.84 -14.05 -14.41
CA PRO A 160 0.34 -13.18 -14.57
C PRO A 160 0.25 -11.96 -13.68
N VAL A 161 1.40 -11.55 -13.10
CA VAL A 161 1.45 -10.34 -12.26
C VAL A 161 0.92 -9.15 -13.06
N GLN A 162 -0.09 -8.49 -12.53
CA GLN A 162 -0.83 -7.44 -13.22
C GLN A 162 -0.04 -6.13 -13.28
N GLN A 163 -0.39 -5.28 -14.25
CA GLN A 163 0.26 -4.00 -14.49
C GLN A 163 0.29 -3.10 -13.25
N GLU A 164 -0.81 -3.07 -12.51
CA GLU A 164 -0.94 -2.30 -11.26
C GLU A 164 0.04 -2.79 -10.19
N ASN A 165 0.18 -4.11 -10.05
CA ASN A 165 1.12 -4.71 -9.10
C ASN A 165 2.58 -4.52 -9.54
N LEU A 166 2.87 -4.64 -10.84
CA LEU A 166 4.22 -4.36 -11.37
C LEU A 166 4.62 -2.90 -11.13
N ALA A 167 3.71 -1.96 -11.38
CA ALA A 167 3.94 -0.54 -11.13
C ALA A 167 4.20 -0.27 -9.63
N MET A 168 3.43 -0.92 -8.75
CA MET A 168 3.60 -0.80 -7.30
C MET A 168 4.95 -1.38 -6.84
N ILE A 169 5.35 -2.54 -7.37
CA ILE A 169 6.64 -3.17 -7.07
C ILE A 169 7.80 -2.27 -7.52
N ASP A 170 7.73 -1.73 -8.74
CA ASP A 170 8.75 -0.83 -9.28
C ASP A 170 8.88 0.46 -8.45
N TYR A 171 7.75 1.03 -8.05
CA TYR A 171 7.72 2.21 -7.20
C TYR A 171 8.35 1.92 -5.84
N VAL A 172 7.99 0.82 -5.19
CA VAL A 172 8.57 0.40 -3.90
C VAL A 172 10.07 0.13 -4.03
N ALA A 173 10.51 -0.51 -5.13
CA ALA A 173 11.92 -0.77 -5.37
C ALA A 173 12.78 0.50 -5.56
N SER A 174 12.16 1.61 -5.95
CA SER A 174 12.83 2.91 -6.14
C SER A 174 12.88 3.78 -4.87
N HIS A 175 12.31 3.31 -3.76
CA HIS A 175 12.23 4.02 -2.48
C HIS A 175 12.83 3.19 -1.34
N HIS A 176 12.94 3.83 -0.15
CA HIS A 176 13.45 3.19 1.07
C HIS A 176 12.37 3.16 2.17
N PHE A 177 11.17 2.68 1.79
CA PHE A 177 10.08 2.56 2.74
C PHE A 177 10.45 1.66 3.92
N ARG A 178 10.24 2.15 5.13
CA ARG A 178 10.47 1.38 6.36
C ARG A 178 9.19 0.86 6.99
N LEU A 179 8.11 1.62 6.89
CA LEU A 179 6.78 1.28 7.38
C LEU A 179 5.77 1.45 6.25
N SER A 180 4.85 0.51 6.12
CA SER A 180 3.80 0.58 5.11
C SER A 180 2.50 0.01 5.63
N ALA A 181 1.38 0.51 5.10
CA ALA A 181 0.06 -0.06 5.33
C ALA A 181 -0.72 -0.20 4.03
N ASN A 182 -1.32 -1.37 3.85
CA ASN A 182 -2.29 -1.66 2.81
C ASN A 182 -3.69 -1.64 3.43
N ILE A 183 -4.49 -0.63 3.09
CA ILE A 183 -5.77 -0.38 3.72
C ILE A 183 -6.89 -1.04 2.94
N HIS A 184 -7.64 -1.86 3.62
CA HIS A 184 -8.78 -2.65 3.18
C HIS A 184 -10.07 -2.27 3.92
N GLY A 185 -11.15 -2.97 3.62
CA GLY A 185 -12.44 -2.84 4.27
C GLY A 185 -13.37 -4.01 3.95
N GLY A 186 -14.35 -4.20 4.80
CA GLY A 186 -15.25 -5.34 4.84
C GLY A 186 -15.20 -6.02 6.21
N SER A 187 -14.17 -5.72 6.99
CA SER A 187 -13.96 -6.10 8.38
C SER A 187 -13.23 -5.00 9.13
N GLU A 188 -13.06 -5.14 10.44
CA GLU A 188 -12.24 -4.26 11.28
C GLU A 188 -11.21 -5.09 12.04
N VAL A 189 -9.99 -5.18 11.49
CA VAL A 189 -8.89 -5.91 12.11
C VAL A 189 -7.53 -5.41 11.62
N PHE A 190 -6.55 -5.38 12.50
CA PHE A 190 -5.14 -5.22 12.16
C PHE A 190 -4.55 -6.61 11.90
N ASN A 191 -4.29 -6.88 10.64
CA ASN A 191 -3.76 -8.12 10.15
C ASN A 191 -2.27 -7.93 9.86
N TYR A 192 -1.40 -8.28 10.83
CA TYR A 192 0.05 -8.18 10.63
C TYR A 192 0.61 -9.47 10.00
N PRO A 193 1.80 -9.40 9.35
CA PRO A 193 2.36 -10.57 8.67
C PRO A 193 2.69 -11.72 9.66
N TRP A 194 2.63 -12.95 9.25
CA TRP A 194 2.48 -13.44 7.86
C TRP A 194 1.02 -13.75 7.52
N ASP A 195 0.64 -13.52 6.25
CA ASP A 195 -0.64 -13.99 5.71
C ASP A 195 -0.55 -15.46 5.25
N SER A 196 0.63 -15.91 4.84
CA SER A 196 0.86 -17.25 4.29
C SER A 196 1.01 -18.35 5.35
N PHE A 197 1.09 -18.00 6.63
CA PHE A 197 1.29 -18.95 7.72
C PHE A 197 0.51 -18.59 8.98
N GLU A 198 -0.09 -19.60 9.62
CA GLU A 198 -0.57 -19.45 11.00
C GLU A 198 0.59 -19.13 11.96
N SER A 199 0.31 -18.39 13.02
CA SER A 199 1.32 -18.01 14.02
C SER A 199 1.88 -19.22 14.79
N SER A 200 1.10 -20.30 14.88
CA SER A 200 1.52 -21.57 15.44
C SER A 200 2.56 -22.31 14.59
N GLU A 201 2.53 -22.08 13.27
CA GLU A 201 3.46 -22.69 12.31
C GLU A 201 4.69 -21.81 12.11
N ARG A 202 4.48 -20.52 11.86
CA ARG A 202 5.53 -19.55 11.58
C ARG A 202 5.18 -18.17 12.14
N PRO A 203 5.50 -17.87 13.40
CA PRO A 203 5.31 -16.54 13.94
C PRO A 203 6.22 -15.54 13.20
N HIS A 204 5.72 -14.31 12.99
CA HIS A 204 6.55 -13.25 12.42
C HIS A 204 7.66 -12.86 13.41
N PRO A 205 8.91 -12.65 12.98
CA PRO A 205 10.01 -12.28 13.89
C PRO A 205 9.72 -11.04 14.75
N LEU A 206 8.95 -10.09 14.24
CA LEU A 206 8.57 -8.87 14.96
C LEU A 206 7.15 -8.93 15.56
N THR A 207 6.65 -10.13 15.88
CA THR A 207 5.28 -10.32 16.41
C THR A 207 4.96 -9.40 17.60
N GLU A 208 5.87 -9.24 18.55
CA GLU A 208 5.63 -8.41 19.73
C GLU A 208 5.57 -6.92 19.41
N TRP A 209 6.40 -6.45 18.47
CA TRP A 209 6.32 -5.08 17.97
C TRP A 209 4.98 -4.85 17.23
N TRP A 210 4.58 -5.78 16.35
CA TRP A 210 3.30 -5.70 15.64
C TRP A 210 2.10 -5.65 16.58
N LYS A 211 2.09 -6.50 17.62
CA LYS A 211 1.04 -6.48 18.64
C LYS A 211 0.96 -5.13 19.37
N GLN A 212 2.09 -4.54 19.70
CA GLN A 212 2.13 -3.24 20.37
C GLN A 212 1.61 -2.12 19.47
N VAL A 213 2.06 -2.05 18.21
CA VAL A 213 1.61 -1.07 17.22
C VAL A 213 0.11 -1.20 16.97
N SER A 214 -0.35 -2.41 16.68
CA SER A 214 -1.76 -2.71 16.45
C SER A 214 -2.62 -2.36 17.66
N LYS A 215 -2.16 -2.69 18.86
CA LYS A 215 -2.86 -2.37 20.11
C LYS A 215 -3.01 -0.85 20.29
N ARG A 216 -1.95 -0.07 20.07
CA ARG A 216 -2.01 1.40 20.20
C ARG A 216 -3.02 2.01 19.24
N TYR A 217 -3.06 1.52 18.00
CA TYR A 217 -4.04 1.98 17.03
C TYR A 217 -5.48 1.63 17.45
N VAL A 218 -5.72 0.36 17.73
CA VAL A 218 -7.04 -0.14 18.14
C VAL A 218 -7.54 0.56 19.41
N ASP A 219 -6.70 0.70 20.42
CA ASP A 219 -7.05 1.40 21.65
C ASP A 219 -7.41 2.87 21.39
N THR A 220 -6.66 3.56 20.52
CA THR A 220 -6.96 4.95 20.13
C THR A 220 -8.33 5.05 19.47
N CYS A 221 -8.69 4.13 18.59
CA CYS A 221 -10.01 4.09 17.96
C CYS A 221 -11.11 3.78 18.99
N ARG A 222 -10.86 2.85 19.91
CA ARG A 222 -11.81 2.43 20.95
C ARG A 222 -12.13 3.52 21.98
N LEU A 223 -11.25 4.49 22.16
CA LEU A 223 -11.56 5.70 22.96
C LEU A 223 -12.70 6.51 22.35
N ARG A 224 -12.95 6.40 21.06
CA ARG A 224 -14.06 7.08 20.36
C ARG A 224 -15.29 6.21 20.24
N ASN A 225 -15.11 4.90 20.00
CA ASN A 225 -16.17 3.92 19.95
C ASN A 225 -15.61 2.54 20.33
N ASN A 226 -15.99 2.04 21.49
CA ASN A 226 -15.47 0.80 22.06
C ASN A 226 -15.88 -0.48 21.30
N ARG A 227 -16.73 -0.35 20.28
CA ARG A 227 -17.15 -1.47 19.42
C ARG A 227 -16.28 -1.65 18.19
N LEU A 228 -15.37 -0.70 17.90
CA LEU A 228 -14.48 -0.82 16.76
C LEU A 228 -13.49 -1.99 16.94
N PHE A 229 -13.17 -2.64 15.84
CA PHE A 229 -12.21 -3.76 15.81
C PHE A 229 -12.60 -4.93 16.72
N THR A 230 -13.88 -5.30 16.75
CA THR A 230 -14.39 -6.41 17.57
C THR A 230 -15.05 -7.52 16.77
N ASP A 231 -15.14 -7.39 15.46
CA ASP A 231 -15.87 -8.30 14.58
C ASP A 231 -15.09 -9.59 14.24
N VAL A 232 -13.79 -9.51 14.04
CA VAL A 232 -12.93 -10.66 13.70
C VAL A 232 -12.36 -11.32 14.95
N VAL A 233 -11.71 -10.54 15.78
CA VAL A 233 -11.10 -11.02 17.02
C VAL A 233 -11.21 -9.96 18.12
N ARG A 234 -11.38 -10.39 19.36
CA ARG A 234 -11.60 -9.46 20.48
C ARG A 234 -10.45 -8.48 20.72
N SER A 235 -9.22 -8.88 20.45
CA SER A 235 -8.04 -7.99 20.53
C SER A 235 -8.11 -6.86 19.49
N GLY A 236 -8.70 -7.10 18.32
CA GLY A 236 -8.72 -6.23 17.16
C GLY A 236 -7.50 -6.40 16.26
N TYR A 237 -6.61 -7.36 16.57
CA TYR A 237 -5.42 -7.63 15.80
C TYR A 237 -4.96 -9.09 15.95
N LEU A 238 -4.36 -9.62 14.90
CA LEU A 238 -3.81 -10.99 14.84
C LEU A 238 -2.76 -11.08 13.72
N GLN A 239 -2.00 -12.19 13.69
CA GLN A 239 -1.25 -12.54 12.50
C GLN A 239 -2.22 -13.00 11.41
N GLY A 240 -2.00 -12.57 10.16
CA GLY A 240 -2.97 -12.77 9.08
C GLY A 240 -3.36 -14.21 8.84
N GLY A 241 -2.41 -15.14 8.87
CA GLY A 241 -2.68 -16.56 8.73
C GLY A 241 -3.58 -17.15 9.82
N ASP A 242 -3.65 -16.52 11.00
CA ASP A 242 -4.57 -16.94 12.07
C ASP A 242 -6.04 -16.56 11.76
N TRP A 243 -6.26 -15.65 10.82
CA TRP A 243 -7.59 -15.37 10.30
C TRP A 243 -7.93 -16.29 9.14
N TYR A 244 -7.12 -16.25 8.10
CA TYR A 244 -7.14 -17.23 7.00
C TYR A 244 -5.84 -17.12 6.19
N VAL A 245 -5.31 -18.26 5.81
CA VAL A 245 -4.06 -18.36 5.06
C VAL A 245 -4.28 -17.93 3.62
N ILE A 246 -3.46 -16.99 3.14
CA ILE A 246 -3.44 -16.53 1.74
C ILE A 246 -2.02 -16.45 1.22
N PRO A 247 -1.71 -17.13 0.09
CA PRO A 247 -0.49 -16.90 -0.65
C PRO A 247 -0.61 -15.68 -1.58
N ASN A 248 0.51 -15.23 -2.11
CA ASN A 248 0.58 -14.19 -3.14
C ASN A 248 0.00 -12.82 -2.71
N GLY A 249 -0.05 -12.58 -1.41
CA GLY A 249 -0.47 -11.31 -0.83
C GLY A 249 0.66 -10.27 -0.86
N ARG A 250 0.28 -9.01 -0.98
CA ARG A 250 1.20 -7.87 -0.99
C ARG A 250 1.99 -7.77 0.32
N GLN A 251 1.33 -7.94 1.46
CA GLN A 251 1.93 -7.79 2.78
C GLN A 251 3.17 -8.67 2.96
N ASP A 252 3.05 -9.97 2.69
CA ASP A 252 4.16 -10.91 2.83
C ASP A 252 5.27 -10.62 1.83
N TYR A 253 4.91 -10.25 0.61
CA TYR A 253 5.88 -9.91 -0.42
C TYR A 253 6.77 -8.73 -0.02
N PHE A 254 6.20 -7.62 0.43
CA PHE A 254 7.00 -6.46 0.81
C PHE A 254 7.74 -6.64 2.13
N ASN A 255 7.15 -7.34 3.11
CA ASN A 255 7.88 -7.69 4.32
C ASN A 255 9.10 -8.56 4.01
N TYR A 256 8.92 -9.64 3.25
CA TYR A 256 9.98 -10.61 3.01
C TYR A 256 11.02 -10.14 2.01
N CYS A 257 10.57 -9.55 0.87
CA CYS A 257 11.47 -9.20 -0.23
C CYS A 257 12.19 -7.87 -0.04
N TYR A 258 11.56 -6.92 0.67
CA TYR A 258 12.09 -5.55 0.82
C TYR A 258 12.42 -5.19 2.27
N GLY A 259 12.07 -6.01 3.25
CA GLY A 259 12.25 -5.71 4.66
C GLY A 259 11.39 -4.55 5.17
N ILE A 260 10.33 -4.21 4.43
CA ILE A 260 9.39 -3.16 4.82
C ILE A 260 8.45 -3.74 5.87
N ARG A 261 8.25 -3.04 6.99
CA ARG A 261 7.21 -3.39 7.95
C ARG A 261 5.85 -3.00 7.37
N GLU A 262 5.28 -3.86 6.53
CA GLU A 262 3.95 -3.67 5.96
C GLU A 262 2.89 -4.45 6.74
N ILE A 263 1.73 -3.82 6.94
CA ILE A 263 0.57 -4.38 7.60
C ILE A 263 -0.68 -4.20 6.74
N THR A 264 -1.60 -5.16 6.78
CA THR A 264 -2.94 -5.02 6.23
C THR A 264 -3.88 -4.48 7.30
N MET A 265 -4.54 -3.37 7.02
CA MET A 265 -5.50 -2.72 7.91
C MET A 265 -6.90 -2.80 7.33
N GLU A 266 -7.74 -3.61 7.91
CA GLU A 266 -9.17 -3.63 7.63
C GLU A 266 -9.86 -2.59 8.51
N LEU A 267 -10.30 -1.47 7.94
CA LEU A 267 -10.68 -0.29 8.71
C LEU A 267 -12.21 -0.04 8.81
N SER A 268 -13.02 -0.90 8.24
CA SER A 268 -14.47 -0.73 8.23
C SER A 268 -15.18 -2.05 8.00
N THR A 269 -16.19 -2.37 8.81
CA THR A 269 -17.05 -3.55 8.63
C THR A 269 -17.83 -3.55 7.32
N VAL A 270 -17.85 -2.44 6.60
CA VAL A 270 -18.46 -2.32 5.26
C VAL A 270 -17.46 -1.77 4.27
N LYS A 271 -17.44 -2.32 3.07
CA LYS A 271 -16.51 -1.92 2.01
C LYS A 271 -16.73 -0.47 1.55
N LYS A 272 -17.97 -0.03 1.48
CA LYS A 272 -18.36 1.33 1.10
C LYS A 272 -19.19 1.98 2.19
N LEU A 273 -18.61 2.98 2.83
CA LEU A 273 -19.32 3.79 3.83
C LEU A 273 -20.37 4.70 3.17
N SER A 274 -21.52 4.85 3.81
CA SER A 274 -22.48 5.89 3.42
C SER A 274 -21.94 7.28 3.74
N SER A 275 -22.44 8.31 3.03
CA SER A 275 -22.04 9.71 3.23
C SER A 275 -22.09 10.13 4.70
N ALA A 276 -23.14 9.75 5.44
CA ALA A 276 -23.26 10.09 6.85
C ALA A 276 -22.18 9.43 7.74
N LYS A 277 -21.62 8.31 7.32
CA LYS A 277 -20.59 7.59 8.08
C LYS A 277 -19.16 8.06 7.77
N LEU A 278 -18.91 8.68 6.63
CA LEU A 278 -17.57 9.12 6.25
C LEU A 278 -16.93 10.04 7.29
N PRO A 279 -17.56 11.18 7.69
CA PRO A 279 -16.99 12.06 8.72
C PRO A 279 -16.83 11.35 10.08
N LEU A 280 -17.75 10.43 10.41
CA LEU A 280 -17.72 9.68 11.65
C LEU A 280 -16.53 8.72 11.72
N TYR A 281 -16.23 8.00 10.62
CA TYR A 281 -15.06 7.12 10.56
C TYR A 281 -13.75 7.89 10.62
N TRP A 282 -13.70 9.10 10.07
CA TRP A 282 -12.57 9.99 10.29
C TRP A 282 -12.40 10.38 11.76
N GLN A 283 -13.48 10.71 12.47
CA GLN A 283 -13.43 10.98 13.91
C GLN A 283 -12.91 9.79 14.72
N TYR A 284 -13.24 8.58 14.29
CA TYR A 284 -12.78 7.35 14.94
C TYR A 284 -11.29 7.06 14.69
N GLN A 285 -10.81 7.28 13.49
CA GLN A 285 -9.53 6.73 13.03
C GLN A 285 -8.47 7.78 12.67
N GLY A 286 -8.86 9.03 12.40
CA GLY A 286 -7.92 10.03 11.90
C GLY A 286 -6.71 10.24 12.80
N SER A 287 -6.90 10.36 14.12
CA SER A 287 -5.79 10.49 15.08
C SER A 287 -4.93 9.22 15.19
N ALA A 288 -5.55 8.05 15.02
CA ALA A 288 -4.82 6.77 15.03
C ALA A 288 -3.96 6.62 13.77
N LEU A 289 -4.47 7.02 12.60
CA LEU A 289 -3.71 7.04 11.34
C LEU A 289 -2.49 7.96 11.42
N VAL A 290 -2.66 9.17 11.96
CA VAL A 290 -1.52 10.10 12.17
C VAL A 290 -0.47 9.49 13.11
N ARG A 291 -0.90 8.85 14.22
CA ARG A 291 0.00 8.18 15.16
C ARG A 291 0.67 6.95 14.57
N PHE A 292 0.00 6.23 13.68
CA PHE A 292 0.60 5.08 13.00
C PHE A 292 1.82 5.48 12.15
N ILE A 293 1.79 6.65 11.52
CA ILE A 293 2.96 7.17 10.79
C ILE A 293 4.17 7.32 11.73
N ASP A 294 3.94 7.77 12.95
CA ASP A 294 4.99 7.98 13.95
C ASP A 294 5.63 6.67 14.47
N GLU A 295 4.97 5.52 14.26
CA GLU A 295 5.50 4.21 14.63
C GLU A 295 6.81 3.86 13.90
N VAL A 296 7.10 4.50 12.76
CA VAL A 296 8.38 4.35 12.07
C VAL A 296 9.58 4.73 12.95
N HIS A 297 9.37 5.57 13.96
CA HIS A 297 10.38 6.01 14.91
C HIS A 297 10.48 5.13 16.16
N THR A 298 9.66 4.11 16.28
CA THR A 298 9.71 3.12 17.38
C THR A 298 10.60 1.92 17.05
N PHE A 299 11.21 1.91 15.85
CA PHE A 299 12.18 0.89 15.49
C PHE A 299 13.42 1.09 16.37
N ALA A 300 13.85 0.04 17.07
CA ALA A 300 15.11 0.07 17.76
C ALA A 300 16.24 0.35 16.74
N ASP A 301 17.17 1.23 17.08
CA ASP A 301 18.35 1.55 16.27
C ASP A 301 19.34 0.39 16.17
N SER A 302 18.85 -0.85 16.18
CA SER A 302 19.72 -1.99 16.03
C SER A 302 19.98 -2.26 14.55
N THR A 303 21.24 -2.29 14.20
CA THR A 303 21.78 -2.98 13.01
C THR A 303 21.29 -4.43 12.88
N ASP A 304 20.54 -4.91 13.84
CA ASP A 304 19.88 -6.20 14.00
C ASP A 304 18.50 -6.28 13.30
N ASP A 305 17.86 -5.15 12.96
CA ASP A 305 16.53 -5.15 12.33
C ASP A 305 16.51 -5.83 10.95
N THR A 306 17.64 -5.85 10.24
CA THR A 306 17.80 -6.60 8.99
C THR A 306 18.19 -8.06 9.20
N ALA A 307 18.77 -8.42 10.34
CA ALA A 307 19.16 -9.79 10.66
C ALA A 307 18.00 -10.66 11.15
N HIS A 308 16.95 -10.04 11.75
CA HIS A 308 15.77 -10.76 12.23
C HIS A 308 14.70 -11.05 11.18
N LEU A 309 14.56 -10.19 10.19
CA LEU A 309 13.96 -10.61 8.93
C LEU A 309 15.05 -11.50 8.31
N ALA A 310 14.97 -12.79 8.40
CA ALA A 310 15.92 -13.69 7.73
C ALA A 310 15.78 -13.50 6.22
N ILE A 311 16.07 -12.28 5.80
CA ILE A 311 16.13 -11.85 4.43
C ILE A 311 17.22 -12.69 3.83
N ARG A 312 16.85 -13.55 2.92
CA ARG A 312 17.85 -14.17 2.05
C ARG A 312 18.71 -13.00 1.55
N PRO A 313 20.04 -13.11 1.60
CA PRO A 313 20.90 -12.10 1.04
C PRO A 313 20.32 -11.68 -0.32
N VAL A 314 20.36 -10.39 -0.65
CA VAL A 314 19.82 -9.81 -1.90
C VAL A 314 20.13 -10.68 -3.15
N GLY A 315 21.20 -11.45 -3.13
CA GLY A 315 21.56 -12.45 -4.16
C GLY A 315 20.75 -13.76 -4.18
N GLN A 316 19.82 -14.02 -3.24
CA GLN A 316 19.07 -15.30 -3.17
C GLN A 316 17.56 -15.16 -3.37
N GLN A 317 17.04 -13.94 -3.60
CA GLN A 317 15.62 -13.76 -3.86
C GLN A 317 15.23 -14.34 -5.22
N PRO A 318 14.07 -15.02 -5.34
CA PRO A 318 13.61 -15.50 -6.62
C PRO A 318 13.32 -14.32 -7.55
N PHE A 319 13.82 -14.37 -8.77
CA PHE A 319 13.39 -13.47 -9.81
C PHE A 319 12.04 -13.93 -10.38
N VAL A 320 11.10 -13.01 -10.50
CA VAL A 320 9.84 -13.28 -11.18
C VAL A 320 9.96 -12.81 -12.61
N VAL A 321 9.66 -13.71 -13.54
CA VAL A 321 9.73 -13.44 -14.98
C VAL A 321 8.31 -13.41 -15.54
N TYR A 322 7.95 -12.29 -16.15
CA TYR A 322 6.62 -12.12 -16.74
C TYR A 322 6.67 -11.39 -18.06
N PRO A 323 5.86 -11.82 -19.05
CA PRO A 323 5.17 -13.10 -19.09
C PRO A 323 6.13 -14.28 -19.30
N ASN A 324 5.85 -15.41 -18.66
CA ASN A 324 6.61 -16.65 -18.86
C ASN A 324 5.61 -17.84 -18.81
N PRO A 325 5.25 -18.47 -19.94
CA PRO A 325 5.85 -18.31 -21.27
C PRO A 325 5.59 -16.96 -21.95
N THR A 326 6.47 -16.57 -22.88
CA THR A 326 6.39 -15.30 -23.62
C THR A 326 6.43 -15.48 -25.14
N ARG A 327 5.88 -14.51 -25.88
CA ARG A 327 6.06 -14.39 -27.33
C ARG A 327 7.07 -13.30 -27.72
N GLY A 328 7.60 -12.55 -26.77
CA GLY A 328 8.50 -11.43 -27.03
C GLY A 328 9.08 -10.84 -25.75
N PRO A 329 8.77 -9.58 -25.41
CA PRO A 329 9.31 -8.93 -24.23
C PRO A 329 8.91 -9.60 -22.93
N ILE A 330 9.84 -9.59 -21.98
CA ILE A 330 9.61 -10.03 -20.61
C ILE A 330 10.05 -8.95 -19.62
N SER A 331 9.43 -8.92 -18.48
CA SER A 331 9.88 -8.20 -17.30
C SER A 331 10.42 -9.19 -16.27
N VAL A 332 11.53 -8.87 -15.65
CA VAL A 332 12.10 -9.64 -14.54
C VAL A 332 12.07 -8.75 -13.31
N VAL A 333 11.22 -9.12 -12.37
CA VAL A 333 11.13 -8.42 -11.07
C VAL A 333 12.30 -8.85 -10.21
N THR A 334 13.06 -7.88 -9.75
CA THR A 334 14.20 -8.06 -8.86
C THR A 334 14.05 -7.18 -7.63
N PRO A 335 14.79 -7.41 -6.56
CA PRO A 335 14.79 -6.53 -5.38
C PRO A 335 15.22 -5.09 -5.67
N GLN A 336 15.88 -4.86 -6.81
CA GLN A 336 16.38 -3.55 -7.23
C GLN A 336 15.49 -2.91 -8.32
N GLY A 337 14.33 -3.49 -8.62
CA GLY A 337 13.40 -2.99 -9.63
C GLY A 337 13.11 -3.98 -10.75
N ILE A 338 12.43 -3.51 -11.77
CA ILE A 338 12.03 -4.33 -12.91
C ILE A 338 13.03 -4.15 -14.06
N LEU A 339 13.65 -5.26 -14.45
CA LEU A 339 14.49 -5.34 -15.64
C LEU A 339 13.65 -5.84 -16.81
N ARG A 340 13.83 -5.26 -17.97
CA ARG A 340 13.11 -5.64 -19.20
C ARG A 340 14.06 -6.25 -20.22
N TYR A 341 13.64 -7.37 -20.81
CA TYR A 341 14.37 -8.07 -21.84
C TYR A 341 13.45 -8.30 -23.04
N ASP A 342 13.95 -8.09 -24.24
CA ASP A 342 13.24 -8.44 -25.46
C ASP A 342 13.76 -9.77 -26.00
N LEU A 343 12.90 -10.75 -26.13
CA LEU A 343 13.18 -12.06 -26.70
C LEU A 343 12.49 -12.26 -28.06
N SER A 344 11.96 -11.19 -28.66
CA SER A 344 11.21 -11.28 -29.94
C SER A 344 12.01 -11.99 -31.04
N ASP A 345 13.32 -11.74 -31.10
CA ASP A 345 14.23 -12.32 -32.11
C ASP A 345 14.77 -13.71 -31.72
N ARG A 346 14.36 -14.26 -30.58
CA ARG A 346 14.80 -15.59 -30.16
C ARG A 346 13.86 -16.67 -30.71
N PRO A 347 14.36 -17.87 -31.06
CA PRO A 347 13.50 -18.98 -31.46
C PRO A 347 12.59 -19.44 -30.31
N ALA A 348 11.51 -20.12 -30.63
CA ALA A 348 10.68 -20.79 -29.63
C ALA A 348 11.49 -21.84 -28.85
N GLY A 349 11.21 -21.97 -27.55
CA GLY A 349 11.87 -22.92 -26.67
C GLY A 349 12.33 -22.35 -25.34
N LEU A 350 13.11 -23.13 -24.60
CA LEU A 350 13.66 -22.75 -23.30
C LEU A 350 14.91 -21.87 -23.51
N HIS A 351 14.87 -20.70 -22.92
CA HIS A 351 16.01 -19.79 -22.85
C HIS A 351 16.49 -19.63 -21.42
N ILE A 352 17.82 -19.47 -21.27
CA ILE A 352 18.42 -19.07 -20.01
C ILE A 352 18.98 -17.66 -20.22
N ILE A 353 18.42 -16.69 -19.53
CA ILE A 353 18.95 -15.32 -19.47
C ILE A 353 19.72 -15.13 -18.16
N ARG A 354 20.69 -14.24 -18.16
CA ARG A 354 21.40 -13.85 -16.93
C ARG A 354 20.83 -12.55 -16.39
N VAL A 355 20.39 -12.57 -15.15
CA VAL A 355 19.88 -11.43 -14.42
C VAL A 355 20.71 -11.28 -13.15
N GLN A 356 21.44 -10.19 -13.01
CA GLN A 356 22.33 -9.97 -11.87
C GLN A 356 23.23 -11.20 -11.59
N ASP A 357 23.87 -11.71 -12.63
CA ASP A 357 24.74 -12.92 -12.63
C ASP A 357 24.05 -14.25 -12.27
N ARG A 358 22.73 -14.29 -12.14
CA ARG A 358 21.97 -15.50 -11.89
C ARG A 358 21.24 -15.98 -13.17
N PRO A 359 21.23 -17.29 -13.40
CA PRO A 359 20.49 -17.86 -14.52
C PRO A 359 18.98 -17.86 -14.24
N VAL A 360 18.22 -17.35 -15.18
CA VAL A 360 16.73 -17.29 -15.13
C VAL A 360 16.19 -18.03 -16.36
N LYS A 361 15.27 -18.97 -16.13
CA LYS A 361 14.64 -19.77 -17.20
C LYS A 361 13.44 -19.03 -17.76
N VAL A 362 13.37 -18.92 -19.08
CA VAL A 362 12.26 -18.31 -19.82
C VAL A 362 11.83 -19.23 -20.94
N ILE A 363 10.53 -19.47 -21.08
CA ILE A 363 9.97 -20.23 -22.18
C ILE A 363 9.44 -19.26 -23.24
N LYS A 364 10.00 -19.31 -24.44
CA LYS A 364 9.48 -18.58 -25.61
C LYS A 364 8.53 -19.46 -26.40
N LEU A 365 7.33 -18.94 -26.69
CA LEU A 365 6.29 -19.58 -27.51
C LEU A 365 6.50 -19.29 -29.00
#